data_c7a89e03a0c159327176e5e567c344e1
#
_entry.id   c7a89e03a0c159327176e5e567c344e1
#
_cell.length_a   1.000
_cell.length_b   1.000
_cell.length_c   1.000
_cell.angle_alpha   90.00
_cell.angle_beta   90.00
_cell.angle_gamma   90.00
#
_symmetry.space_group_name_H-M   'P 1'
#
loop_
_entity.id
_entity.type
_entity.pdbx_description
1 polymer ?
#
loop_
_entity_poly.entity_id
_entity_poly.type
_entity_poly.pdbx_seq_one_letter_code
_entity_poly.pdbx_strand_id
1 'polypeptide(L)'
;MEQSYSATRARARVALVTCAKLPDLDEDDQSLVPALAAAGVTAVPAVWDDPAVDWPSYDLAVVRNTWDYPARRAEFTAWAASVPRLANPADVIAWNTDKQYLRELHDKGIPIVPTRWLDPGDPIELDDVTGTAAAEIVVKPAVSVGSVDTGRYRLPEQADLAAAHVRRLHDAGRLVMIQPYLADVDTAGETALLFIAGAYSHAIRKGPILTGPDVGVETLYQEESITPRTPSPAERDLAERVLAALPFDRAGLLYARVDLLPTPSGDPVVIEVELTEPSLFLTTAEGAPDRLARAIADRLTGRS
;
A
#
# COMPACT_ATOMS: atom_id res chain seq x y z
N MET A 1 9.99 56.68 -10.43
CA MET A 1 10.11 55.66 -9.35
C MET A 1 8.96 54.69 -9.50
N GLU A 2 9.17 53.64 -10.29
CA GLU A 2 8.21 52.53 -10.42
C GLU A 2 8.47 51.57 -9.28
N GLN A 3 7.54 51.52 -8.33
CA GLN A 3 7.52 50.46 -7.32
C GLN A 3 7.01 49.18 -7.98
N SER A 4 7.94 48.29 -8.32
CA SER A 4 7.65 46.91 -8.68
C SER A 4 7.03 46.21 -7.47
N TYR A 5 5.71 46.12 -7.43
CA TYR A 5 4.99 45.20 -6.55
C TYR A 5 5.24 43.79 -7.05
N SER A 6 6.26 43.15 -6.48
CA SER A 6 6.40 41.69 -6.56
C SER A 6 5.21 41.11 -5.80
N ALA A 7 4.17 40.69 -6.54
CA ALA A 7 3.09 39.91 -5.96
C ALA A 7 3.71 38.63 -5.41
N THR A 8 3.77 38.48 -4.12
CA THR A 8 4.18 37.25 -3.43
C THR A 8 3.17 36.19 -3.86
N ARG A 9 3.59 35.32 -4.78
CA ARG A 9 2.75 34.22 -5.23
C ARG A 9 2.36 33.40 -3.98
N ALA A 10 1.06 33.24 -3.74
CA ALA A 10 0.58 32.43 -2.64
C ALA A 10 1.24 31.04 -2.71
N ARG A 11 1.68 30.51 -1.57
CA ARG A 11 2.27 29.17 -1.52
C ARG A 11 1.25 28.15 -2.01
N ALA A 12 1.69 27.21 -2.84
CA ALA A 12 0.84 26.12 -3.28
C ALA A 12 0.35 25.31 -2.07
N ARG A 13 -0.93 24.92 -2.10
CA ARG A 13 -1.58 24.15 -1.03
C ARG A 13 -1.76 22.70 -1.45
N VAL A 14 -1.25 21.78 -0.64
CA VAL A 14 -1.36 20.33 -0.85
C VAL A 14 -2.18 19.71 0.26
N ALA A 15 -3.22 18.97 -0.10
CA ALA A 15 -3.93 18.11 0.83
C ALA A 15 -3.13 16.83 1.07
N LEU A 16 -2.75 16.54 2.31
CA LEU A 16 -2.29 15.22 2.73
C LEU A 16 -3.53 14.44 3.20
N VAL A 17 -3.99 13.53 2.37
CA VAL A 17 -5.31 12.90 2.56
C VAL A 17 -5.20 11.78 3.59
N THR A 18 -6.08 11.84 4.57
CA THR A 18 -6.14 10.93 5.72
C THR A 18 -7.57 10.47 5.99
N CYS A 19 -7.77 9.71 7.06
CA CYS A 19 -9.09 9.28 7.54
C CYS A 19 -9.45 9.95 8.88
N ALA A 20 -10.72 9.87 9.26
CA ALA A 20 -11.23 10.47 10.50
C ALA A 20 -10.59 9.90 11.78
N LYS A 21 -10.02 8.68 11.73
CA LYS A 21 -9.32 8.07 12.87
C LYS A 21 -7.88 8.59 13.03
N LEU A 22 -7.32 9.23 11.99
CA LEU A 22 -5.96 9.81 11.97
C LEU A 22 -5.98 11.24 11.40
N PRO A 23 -6.76 12.17 11.98
CA PRO A 23 -6.99 13.49 11.40
C PRO A 23 -5.70 14.33 11.26
N ASP A 24 -4.69 14.07 12.08
CA ASP A 24 -3.41 14.78 12.12
C ASP A 24 -2.28 14.00 11.41
N LEU A 25 -2.62 12.99 10.60
CA LEU A 25 -1.72 12.04 9.96
C LEU A 25 -1.06 11.04 10.92
N ASP A 26 -0.52 9.98 10.34
CA ASP A 26 0.37 9.05 11.03
C ASP A 26 1.71 9.72 11.38
N GLU A 27 2.39 9.24 12.43
CA GLU A 27 3.64 9.81 12.95
C GLU A 27 4.75 9.87 11.88
N ASP A 28 4.85 8.87 11.01
CA ASP A 28 5.83 8.85 9.91
C ASP A 28 5.54 9.98 8.90
N ASP A 29 4.28 10.16 8.53
CA ASP A 29 3.85 11.18 7.57
C ASP A 29 3.88 12.60 8.13
N GLN A 30 3.85 12.78 9.45
CA GLN A 30 4.06 14.10 10.07
C GLN A 30 5.41 14.70 9.71
N SER A 31 6.43 13.85 9.45
CA SER A 31 7.75 14.27 9.00
C SER A 31 7.75 15.00 7.65
N LEU A 32 6.75 14.72 6.81
CA LEU A 32 6.58 15.35 5.49
C LEU A 32 6.14 16.81 5.58
N VAL A 33 5.42 17.21 6.63
CA VAL A 33 4.89 18.57 6.78
C VAL A 33 6.00 19.63 6.80
N PRO A 34 7.04 19.53 7.67
CA PRO A 34 8.15 20.49 7.66
C PRO A 34 8.97 20.42 6.37
N ALA A 35 9.14 19.24 5.74
CA ALA A 35 9.85 19.11 4.47
C ALA A 35 9.13 19.84 3.33
N LEU A 36 7.80 19.74 3.25
CA LEU A 36 6.99 20.51 2.30
C LEU A 36 7.05 22.00 2.56
N ALA A 37 7.01 22.42 3.83
CA ALA A 37 7.16 23.83 4.18
C ALA A 37 8.52 24.40 3.74
N ALA A 38 9.62 23.63 3.89
CA ALA A 38 10.95 23.99 3.40
C ALA A 38 11.00 24.06 1.86
N ALA A 39 10.21 23.23 1.15
CA ALA A 39 10.05 23.29 -0.30
C ALA A 39 9.09 24.42 -0.78
N GLY A 40 8.58 25.25 0.12
CA GLY A 40 7.67 26.35 -0.22
C GLY A 40 6.21 25.94 -0.43
N VAL A 41 5.82 24.77 0.01
CA VAL A 41 4.48 24.19 -0.12
C VAL A 41 3.78 24.20 1.24
N THR A 42 2.50 24.55 1.27
CA THR A 42 1.66 24.46 2.46
C THR A 42 0.93 23.11 2.45
N ALA A 43 1.30 22.22 3.37
CA ALA A 43 0.63 20.94 3.57
C ALA A 43 -0.53 21.09 4.55
N VAL A 44 -1.68 20.47 4.24
CA VAL A 44 -2.88 20.49 5.08
C VAL A 44 -3.42 19.05 5.17
N PRO A 45 -3.48 18.44 6.35
CA PRO A 45 -4.21 17.19 6.51
C PRO A 45 -5.68 17.39 6.12
N ALA A 46 -6.26 16.45 5.39
CA ALA A 46 -7.64 16.51 4.94
C ALA A 46 -8.27 15.12 4.96
N VAL A 47 -9.38 14.97 5.68
CA VAL A 47 -10.09 13.71 5.78
C VAL A 47 -10.87 13.46 4.49
N TRP A 48 -10.69 12.27 3.87
CA TRP A 48 -11.16 12.00 2.52
C TRP A 48 -12.70 12.05 2.37
N ASP A 49 -13.43 11.69 3.42
CA ASP A 49 -14.90 11.65 3.45
C ASP A 49 -15.55 12.81 4.24
N ASP A 50 -14.78 13.83 4.60
CA ASP A 50 -15.33 15.04 5.22
C ASP A 50 -15.99 15.93 4.14
N PRO A 51 -17.32 16.12 4.20
CA PRO A 51 -18.04 16.94 3.23
C PRO A 51 -17.69 18.44 3.29
N ALA A 52 -17.00 18.88 4.34
CA ALA A 52 -16.55 20.27 4.47
C ALA A 52 -15.26 20.56 3.69
N VAL A 53 -14.57 19.53 3.18
CA VAL A 53 -13.33 19.69 2.43
C VAL A 53 -13.61 20.14 1.00
N ASP A 54 -13.14 21.33 0.64
CA ASP A 54 -13.21 21.88 -0.73
C ASP A 54 -11.99 21.40 -1.54
N TRP A 55 -12.10 20.20 -2.15
CA TRP A 55 -11.03 19.57 -2.94
C TRP A 55 -10.50 20.44 -4.08
N PRO A 56 -11.33 21.18 -4.85
CA PRO A 56 -10.86 22.11 -5.87
C PRO A 56 -9.95 23.23 -5.36
N SER A 57 -10.00 23.56 -4.06
CA SER A 57 -9.15 24.60 -3.47
C SER A 57 -7.69 24.18 -3.27
N TYR A 58 -7.37 22.89 -3.41
CA TYR A 58 -6.00 22.38 -3.32
C TYR A 58 -5.33 22.31 -4.70
N ASP A 59 -4.04 22.62 -4.74
CA ASP A 59 -3.23 22.49 -5.95
C ASP A 59 -2.86 21.04 -6.26
N LEU A 60 -2.86 20.17 -5.24
CA LEU A 60 -2.68 18.72 -5.34
C LEU A 60 -3.24 18.04 -4.09
N ALA A 61 -3.84 16.87 -4.24
CA ALA A 61 -4.15 15.96 -3.16
C ALA A 61 -3.23 14.73 -3.23
N VAL A 62 -2.68 14.31 -2.09
CA VAL A 62 -1.76 13.17 -1.96
C VAL A 62 -2.33 12.23 -0.92
N VAL A 63 -2.72 11.02 -1.33
CA VAL A 63 -3.28 10.03 -0.42
C VAL A 63 -2.18 9.51 0.52
N ARG A 64 -2.48 9.51 1.83
CA ARG A 64 -1.56 9.03 2.86
C ARG A 64 -2.20 7.98 3.77
N ASN A 65 -2.98 8.37 4.76
CA ASN A 65 -3.43 7.49 5.83
C ASN A 65 -4.94 7.17 5.73
N THR A 66 -5.41 6.78 4.55
CA THR A 66 -6.84 6.47 4.31
C THR A 66 -7.19 5.01 4.63
N TRP A 67 -6.59 4.44 5.68
CA TRP A 67 -6.60 3.01 5.99
C TRP A 67 -7.97 2.45 6.43
N ASP A 68 -8.99 3.27 6.42
CA ASP A 68 -10.38 2.88 6.70
C ASP A 68 -11.23 2.60 5.44
N TYR A 69 -10.68 2.83 4.24
CA TYR A 69 -11.42 2.65 2.98
C TYR A 69 -11.87 1.22 2.68
N PRO A 70 -11.23 0.12 3.14
CA PRO A 70 -11.58 -1.22 2.69
C PRO A 70 -13.05 -1.58 2.90
N ALA A 71 -13.67 -1.10 3.98
CA ALA A 71 -15.09 -1.29 4.24
C ALA A 71 -16.00 -0.45 3.33
N ARG A 72 -15.46 0.60 2.70
CA ARG A 72 -16.18 1.58 1.86
C ARG A 72 -15.46 1.85 0.54
N ARG A 73 -14.82 0.81 -0.03
CA ARG A 73 -13.98 0.95 -1.24
C ARG A 73 -14.70 1.64 -2.39
N ALA A 74 -15.98 1.34 -2.61
CA ALA A 74 -16.76 1.98 -3.69
C ALA A 74 -16.89 3.50 -3.48
N GLU A 75 -17.12 3.95 -2.25
CA GLU A 75 -17.18 5.38 -1.90
C GLU A 75 -15.81 6.03 -2.06
N PHE A 76 -14.75 5.37 -1.60
CA PHE A 76 -13.38 5.87 -1.69
C PHE A 76 -12.92 6.03 -3.14
N THR A 77 -13.18 5.04 -4.01
CA THR A 77 -12.83 5.14 -5.44
C THR A 77 -13.68 6.19 -6.16
N ALA A 78 -14.95 6.37 -5.80
CA ALA A 78 -15.79 7.44 -6.32
C ALA A 78 -15.29 8.82 -5.87
N TRP A 79 -14.89 8.95 -4.60
CA TRP A 79 -14.22 10.15 -4.10
C TRP A 79 -12.95 10.46 -4.88
N ALA A 80 -12.05 9.47 -5.04
CA ALA A 80 -10.80 9.65 -5.77
C ALA A 80 -11.04 10.15 -7.21
N ALA A 81 -12.07 9.61 -7.90
CA ALA A 81 -12.46 10.05 -9.23
C ALA A 81 -13.02 11.49 -9.27
N SER A 82 -13.50 12.02 -8.15
CA SER A 82 -14.03 13.38 -8.04
C SER A 82 -12.95 14.43 -7.73
N VAL A 83 -11.78 14.04 -7.25
CA VAL A 83 -10.70 14.95 -6.87
C VAL A 83 -9.96 15.44 -8.13
N PRO A 84 -9.95 16.76 -8.42
CA PRO A 84 -9.43 17.26 -9.69
C PRO A 84 -7.95 17.00 -9.94
N ARG A 85 -7.15 17.01 -8.89
CA ARG A 85 -5.68 16.82 -8.94
C ARG A 85 -5.24 15.89 -7.83
N LEU A 86 -5.16 14.61 -8.14
CA LEU A 86 -4.82 13.54 -7.20
C LEU A 86 -3.51 12.86 -7.61
N ALA A 87 -2.62 12.63 -6.67
CA ALA A 87 -1.42 11.84 -6.81
C ALA A 87 -1.43 10.67 -5.80
N ASN A 88 -1.34 9.42 -6.21
CA ASN A 88 -1.40 8.88 -7.57
C ASN A 88 -2.80 9.06 -8.17
N PRO A 89 -2.99 9.00 -9.53
CA PRO A 89 -4.28 9.25 -10.16
C PRO A 89 -5.38 8.26 -9.76
N ALA A 90 -6.64 8.65 -9.94
CA ALA A 90 -7.80 7.87 -9.53
C ALA A 90 -7.90 6.46 -10.17
N ASP A 91 -7.43 6.30 -11.40
CA ASP A 91 -7.35 5.00 -12.09
C ASP A 91 -6.32 4.07 -11.45
N VAL A 92 -5.18 4.60 -10.98
CA VAL A 92 -4.19 3.87 -10.19
C VAL A 92 -4.82 3.40 -8.87
N ILE A 93 -5.52 4.28 -8.17
CA ILE A 93 -6.21 3.97 -6.91
C ILE A 93 -7.26 2.87 -7.13
N ALA A 94 -8.10 3.02 -8.14
CA ALA A 94 -9.15 2.04 -8.44
C ALA A 94 -8.57 0.65 -8.74
N TRP A 95 -7.45 0.58 -9.45
CA TRP A 95 -6.74 -0.66 -9.77
C TRP A 95 -6.06 -1.25 -8.54
N ASN A 96 -5.37 -0.44 -7.75
CA ASN A 96 -4.50 -0.91 -6.67
C ASN A 96 -5.24 -1.28 -5.38
N THR A 97 -6.42 -0.73 -5.13
CA THR A 97 -7.24 -1.04 -3.93
C THR A 97 -7.86 -2.45 -3.93
N ASP A 98 -7.64 -3.25 -4.97
CA ASP A 98 -8.06 -4.64 -5.07
C ASP A 98 -6.87 -5.51 -5.51
N LYS A 99 -6.43 -6.43 -4.65
CA LYS A 99 -5.25 -7.26 -4.87
C LYS A 99 -5.35 -8.22 -6.08
N GLN A 100 -6.48 -8.24 -6.80
CA GLN A 100 -6.59 -8.96 -8.07
C GLN A 100 -5.55 -8.51 -9.11
N TYR A 101 -4.95 -7.32 -8.97
CA TYR A 101 -3.82 -6.88 -9.78
C TYR A 101 -2.63 -7.86 -9.73
N LEU A 102 -2.51 -8.66 -8.69
CA LEU A 102 -1.48 -9.70 -8.61
C LEU A 102 -1.65 -10.78 -9.69
N ARG A 103 -2.90 -11.07 -10.13
CA ARG A 103 -3.14 -11.97 -11.28
C ARG A 103 -2.53 -11.37 -12.56
N GLU A 104 -2.76 -10.09 -12.81
CA GLU A 104 -2.22 -9.40 -13.99
C GLU A 104 -0.69 -9.36 -13.99
N LEU A 105 -0.08 -9.16 -12.83
CA LEU A 105 1.38 -9.21 -12.67
C LEU A 105 1.92 -10.61 -12.91
N HIS A 106 1.24 -11.63 -12.38
CA HIS A 106 1.60 -13.03 -12.62
C HIS A 106 1.54 -13.39 -14.10
N ASP A 107 0.46 -13.00 -14.80
CA ASP A 107 0.28 -13.24 -16.24
C ASP A 107 1.39 -12.56 -17.09
N LYS A 108 1.99 -11.48 -16.58
CA LYS A 108 3.16 -10.80 -17.17
C LYS A 108 4.50 -11.42 -16.75
N GLY A 109 4.50 -12.56 -16.04
CA GLY A 109 5.71 -13.28 -15.63
C GLY A 109 6.39 -12.71 -14.39
N ILE A 110 5.71 -11.91 -13.58
CA ILE A 110 6.20 -11.49 -12.27
C ILE A 110 5.94 -12.62 -11.26
N PRO A 111 6.97 -13.11 -10.55
CA PRO A 111 6.79 -14.12 -9.51
C PRO A 111 6.04 -13.50 -8.32
N ILE A 112 4.86 -14.03 -8.03
CA ILE A 112 4.04 -13.66 -6.87
C ILE A 112 3.96 -14.84 -5.91
N VAL A 113 3.54 -14.59 -4.66
CA VAL A 113 3.16 -15.68 -3.76
C VAL A 113 2.01 -16.47 -4.41
N PRO A 114 2.13 -17.80 -4.59
CA PRO A 114 1.06 -18.61 -5.17
C PRO A 114 -0.26 -18.34 -4.44
N THR A 115 -1.31 -18.05 -5.19
CA THR A 115 -2.58 -17.60 -4.61
C THR A 115 -3.75 -18.35 -5.23
N ARG A 116 -4.55 -18.99 -4.37
CA ARG A 116 -5.88 -19.46 -4.73
C ARG A 116 -6.89 -18.37 -4.41
N TRP A 117 -7.73 -18.08 -5.37
CA TRP A 117 -8.76 -17.07 -5.28
C TRP A 117 -10.12 -17.76 -5.17
N LEU A 118 -10.92 -17.37 -4.18
CA LEU A 118 -12.26 -17.93 -3.95
C LEU A 118 -13.29 -16.81 -3.98
N ASP A 119 -14.15 -16.83 -4.99
CA ASP A 119 -15.29 -15.93 -5.06
C ASP A 119 -16.38 -16.38 -4.07
N PRO A 120 -17.24 -15.45 -3.59
CA PRO A 120 -18.38 -15.84 -2.77
C PRO A 120 -19.25 -16.90 -3.45
N GLY A 121 -19.40 -18.05 -2.80
CA GLY A 121 -20.12 -19.22 -3.32
C GLY A 121 -19.23 -20.34 -3.87
N ASP A 122 -17.95 -20.11 -4.03
CA ASP A 122 -17.01 -21.17 -4.42
C ASP A 122 -16.86 -22.22 -3.31
N PRO A 123 -16.61 -23.51 -3.68
CA PRO A 123 -16.29 -24.55 -2.72
C PRO A 123 -15.03 -24.22 -1.93
N ILE A 124 -15.10 -24.39 -0.61
CA ILE A 124 -13.96 -24.16 0.28
C ILE A 124 -13.15 -25.45 0.38
N GLU A 125 -12.14 -25.58 -0.49
CA GLU A 125 -11.20 -26.71 -0.47
C GLU A 125 -9.84 -26.15 -0.01
N LEU A 126 -9.29 -26.71 1.07
CA LEU A 126 -8.05 -26.24 1.68
C LEU A 126 -6.88 -27.20 1.46
N ASP A 127 -7.14 -28.40 0.93
CA ASP A 127 -6.18 -29.52 0.90
C ASP A 127 -5.06 -29.32 -0.13
N ASP A 128 -5.29 -28.51 -1.17
CA ASP A 128 -4.28 -28.21 -2.19
C ASP A 128 -4.38 -26.75 -2.65
N VAL A 129 -3.95 -25.85 -1.76
CA VAL A 129 -4.05 -24.41 -2.02
C VAL A 129 -3.15 -23.96 -3.17
N THR A 130 -2.06 -24.68 -3.46
CA THR A 130 -1.03 -24.19 -4.38
C THR A 130 -0.30 -25.27 -5.16
N GLY A 131 -0.83 -26.53 -5.22
CA GLY A 131 -0.09 -27.68 -5.77
C GLY A 131 1.07 -28.16 -4.89
N THR A 132 1.20 -27.58 -3.69
CA THR A 132 2.16 -27.99 -2.66
C THR A 132 1.40 -28.21 -1.36
N ALA A 133 1.71 -29.33 -0.67
CA ALA A 133 1.16 -29.61 0.67
C ALA A 133 1.75 -28.61 1.69
N ALA A 134 1.28 -27.36 1.63
CA ALA A 134 1.70 -26.34 2.59
C ALA A 134 1.14 -26.69 3.97
N ALA A 135 2.05 -26.86 4.97
CA ALA A 135 1.65 -27.12 6.35
C ALA A 135 0.92 -25.92 6.99
N GLU A 136 1.13 -24.72 6.46
CA GLU A 136 0.50 -23.49 6.94
C GLU A 136 0.02 -22.63 5.77
N ILE A 137 -1.15 -22.03 5.94
CA ILE A 137 -1.77 -21.15 4.96
C ILE A 137 -2.11 -19.79 5.58
N VAL A 138 -2.21 -18.78 4.71
CA VAL A 138 -2.76 -17.46 5.03
C VAL A 138 -4.08 -17.31 4.31
N VAL A 139 -5.12 -16.90 5.04
CA VAL A 139 -6.43 -16.51 4.50
C VAL A 139 -6.59 -15.01 4.68
N LYS A 140 -6.89 -14.29 3.60
CA LYS A 140 -7.10 -12.83 3.63
C LYS A 140 -8.05 -12.39 2.53
N PRO A 141 -8.75 -11.25 2.67
CA PRO A 141 -9.57 -10.72 1.59
C PRO A 141 -8.72 -9.98 0.54
N ALA A 142 -9.21 -9.92 -0.69
CA ALA A 142 -8.54 -9.19 -1.78
C ALA A 142 -8.49 -7.67 -1.55
N VAL A 143 -9.48 -7.12 -0.85
CA VAL A 143 -9.53 -5.71 -0.44
C VAL A 143 -9.29 -5.62 1.06
N SER A 144 -8.11 -5.16 1.46
CA SER A 144 -7.71 -5.00 2.87
C SER A 144 -6.48 -4.10 2.99
N VAL A 145 -6.28 -3.54 4.19
CA VAL A 145 -5.13 -2.74 4.61
C VAL A 145 -4.65 -3.22 5.97
N GLY A 146 -3.36 -3.12 6.26
CA GLY A 146 -2.80 -3.33 7.60
C GLY A 146 -3.04 -4.74 8.17
N SER A 147 -3.10 -5.78 7.32
CA SER A 147 -3.38 -7.16 7.72
C SER A 147 -4.73 -7.38 8.42
N VAL A 148 -5.67 -6.46 8.30
CA VAL A 148 -7.03 -6.62 8.83
C VAL A 148 -7.71 -7.79 8.12
N ASP A 149 -8.46 -8.61 8.88
CA ASP A 149 -9.10 -9.84 8.40
C ASP A 149 -8.11 -10.83 7.75
N THR A 150 -6.88 -10.90 8.26
CA THR A 150 -5.84 -11.81 7.79
C THR A 150 -5.46 -12.80 8.89
N GLY A 151 -5.51 -14.09 8.59
CA GLY A 151 -5.17 -15.15 9.55
C GLY A 151 -4.20 -16.18 8.97
N ARG A 152 -3.32 -16.73 9.84
CA ARG A 152 -2.42 -17.85 9.57
C ARG A 152 -2.97 -19.12 10.21
N TYR A 153 -3.02 -20.22 9.47
CA TYR A 153 -3.63 -21.48 9.90
C TYR A 153 -2.71 -22.65 9.60
N ARG A 154 -2.58 -23.58 10.57
CA ARG A 154 -1.90 -24.85 10.38
C ARG A 154 -2.88 -25.90 9.85
N LEU A 155 -2.47 -26.63 8.83
CA LEU A 155 -3.26 -27.72 8.27
C LEU A 155 -2.65 -29.08 8.62
N PRO A 156 -3.49 -30.10 8.93
CA PRO A 156 -4.96 -30.05 8.92
C PRO A 156 -5.59 -29.53 10.24
N GLU A 157 -4.82 -29.27 11.31
CA GLU A 157 -5.32 -29.06 12.67
C GLU A 157 -6.29 -27.87 12.80
N GLN A 158 -6.11 -26.84 11.98
CA GLN A 158 -6.93 -25.61 11.99
C GLN A 158 -7.77 -25.45 10.73
N ALA A 159 -7.99 -26.52 9.97
CA ALA A 159 -8.77 -26.46 8.72
C ALA A 159 -10.19 -25.91 8.94
N ASP A 160 -10.86 -26.32 10.02
CA ASP A 160 -12.21 -25.82 10.35
C ASP A 160 -12.22 -24.33 10.66
N LEU A 161 -11.17 -23.81 11.34
CA LEU A 161 -11.03 -22.38 11.61
C LEU A 161 -10.76 -21.58 10.34
N ALA A 162 -9.87 -22.08 9.47
CA ALA A 162 -9.62 -21.49 8.17
C ALA A 162 -10.88 -21.44 7.30
N ALA A 163 -11.64 -22.54 7.24
CA ALA A 163 -12.90 -22.61 6.51
C ALA A 163 -13.96 -21.67 7.09
N ALA A 164 -14.02 -21.52 8.43
CA ALA A 164 -14.92 -20.58 9.07
C ALA A 164 -14.55 -19.10 8.73
N HIS A 165 -13.25 -18.80 8.66
CA HIS A 165 -12.77 -17.49 8.23
C HIS A 165 -13.16 -17.19 6.78
N VAL A 166 -12.94 -18.13 5.85
CA VAL A 166 -13.38 -17.99 4.45
C VAL A 166 -14.88 -17.75 4.38
N ARG A 167 -15.71 -18.56 5.10
CA ARG A 167 -17.17 -18.35 5.13
C ARG A 167 -17.55 -16.95 5.61
N ARG A 168 -16.93 -16.46 6.69
CA ARG A 168 -17.20 -15.11 7.22
C ARG A 168 -16.92 -14.03 6.17
N LEU A 169 -15.84 -14.16 5.42
CA LEU A 169 -15.51 -13.23 4.34
C LEU A 169 -16.49 -13.33 3.16
N HIS A 170 -16.88 -14.55 2.78
CA HIS A 170 -17.88 -14.80 1.73
C HIS A 170 -19.26 -14.26 2.11
N ASP A 171 -19.69 -14.44 3.37
CA ASP A 171 -20.97 -13.90 3.87
C ASP A 171 -21.00 -12.35 3.82
N ALA A 172 -19.82 -11.72 3.89
CA ALA A 172 -19.65 -10.29 3.66
C ALA A 172 -19.46 -9.92 2.17
N GLY A 173 -19.63 -10.87 1.24
CA GLY A 173 -19.49 -10.64 -0.20
C GLY A 173 -18.06 -10.41 -0.68
N ARG A 174 -17.05 -10.81 0.09
CA ARG A 174 -15.63 -10.51 -0.19
C ARG A 174 -14.95 -11.66 -0.91
N LEU A 175 -14.18 -11.32 -1.96
CA LEU A 175 -13.23 -12.22 -2.61
C LEU A 175 -12.11 -12.58 -1.64
N VAL A 176 -11.81 -13.88 -1.51
CA VAL A 176 -10.79 -14.40 -0.60
C VAL A 176 -9.55 -14.86 -1.36
N MET A 177 -8.41 -14.56 -0.80
CA MET A 177 -7.10 -15.06 -1.20
C MET A 177 -6.62 -16.10 -0.18
N ILE A 178 -6.18 -17.26 -0.65
CA ILE A 178 -5.52 -18.28 0.16
C ILE A 178 -4.12 -18.47 -0.41
N GLN A 179 -3.11 -18.33 0.46
CA GLN A 179 -1.69 -18.39 0.11
C GLN A 179 -0.95 -19.36 1.02
N PRO A 180 0.12 -20.05 0.58
CA PRO A 180 1.01 -20.74 1.50
C PRO A 180 1.68 -19.71 2.42
N TYR A 181 1.86 -20.07 3.68
CA TYR A 181 2.71 -19.28 4.56
C TYR A 181 4.19 -19.58 4.25
N LEU A 182 4.93 -18.57 3.85
CA LEU A 182 6.36 -18.69 3.56
C LEU A 182 7.15 -18.49 4.86
N ALA A 183 7.49 -19.59 5.53
CA ALA A 183 8.04 -19.59 6.89
C ALA A 183 9.36 -18.82 7.03
N ASP A 184 10.12 -18.62 5.93
CA ASP A 184 11.35 -17.84 5.95
C ASP A 184 11.13 -16.37 6.35
N VAL A 185 9.89 -15.87 6.25
CA VAL A 185 9.53 -14.53 6.76
C VAL A 185 9.73 -14.40 8.27
N ASP A 186 9.58 -15.49 9.04
CA ASP A 186 9.74 -15.46 10.49
C ASP A 186 11.17 -15.07 10.91
N THR A 187 12.16 -15.32 10.05
CA THR A 187 13.58 -15.00 10.30
C THR A 187 14.08 -13.85 9.45
N ALA A 188 13.85 -13.90 8.14
CA ALA A 188 14.33 -12.89 7.19
C ALA A 188 13.49 -11.61 7.22
N GLY A 189 12.19 -11.71 7.56
CA GLY A 189 11.22 -10.63 7.42
C GLY A 189 10.79 -10.40 5.98
N GLU A 190 9.86 -9.49 5.81
CA GLU A 190 9.44 -8.96 4.51
C GLU A 190 10.32 -7.78 4.12
N THR A 191 10.72 -7.68 2.86
CA THR A 191 11.45 -6.52 2.32
C THR A 191 10.48 -5.63 1.57
N ALA A 192 10.32 -4.39 2.04
CA ALA A 192 9.55 -3.37 1.34
C ALA A 192 10.51 -2.38 0.65
N LEU A 193 10.38 -2.23 -0.66
CA LEU A 193 11.18 -1.28 -1.46
C LEU A 193 10.31 -0.07 -1.82
N LEU A 194 10.78 1.12 -1.45
CA LEU A 194 10.09 2.39 -1.63
C LEU A 194 10.64 3.12 -2.85
N PHE A 195 9.73 3.60 -3.69
CA PHE A 195 10.04 4.39 -4.88
C PHE A 195 9.32 5.74 -4.78
N ILE A 196 10.01 6.81 -5.14
CA ILE A 196 9.49 8.19 -5.17
C ILE A 196 9.73 8.73 -6.57
N ALA A 197 8.68 9.25 -7.21
CA ALA A 197 8.68 9.73 -8.59
C ALA A 197 9.34 8.71 -9.56
N GLY A 198 8.98 7.43 -9.40
CA GLY A 198 9.50 6.33 -10.18
C GLY A 198 10.95 5.91 -9.88
N ALA A 199 11.69 6.62 -9.03
CA ALA A 199 13.06 6.28 -8.65
C ALA A 199 13.09 5.59 -7.28
N TYR A 200 13.98 4.60 -7.13
CA TYR A 200 14.20 3.97 -5.83
C TYR A 200 14.67 4.98 -4.79
N SER A 201 14.06 4.95 -3.62
CA SER A 201 14.39 5.81 -2.49
C SER A 201 15.14 5.07 -1.38
N HIS A 202 14.54 4.02 -0.85
CA HIS A 202 15.07 3.23 0.27
C HIS A 202 14.32 1.91 0.40
N ALA A 203 14.73 1.07 1.33
CA ALA A 203 14.01 -0.13 1.70
C ALA A 203 14.03 -0.35 3.20
N ILE A 204 13.02 -1.05 3.67
CA ILE A 204 12.87 -1.47 5.06
C ILE A 204 12.63 -2.98 5.14
N ARG A 205 12.87 -3.52 6.33
CA ARG A 205 12.46 -4.86 6.72
C ARG A 205 11.27 -4.73 7.67
N LYS A 206 10.19 -5.43 7.36
CA LYS A 206 9.08 -5.66 8.28
C LYS A 206 9.27 -7.00 8.99
N GLY A 207 9.10 -7.02 10.31
CA GLY A 207 9.04 -8.25 11.08
C GLY A 207 7.79 -9.07 10.78
N PRO A 208 7.74 -10.36 11.15
CA PRO A 208 6.54 -11.17 11.00
C PRO A 208 5.43 -10.66 11.92
N ILE A 209 4.21 -10.52 11.39
CA ILE A 209 3.04 -10.05 12.14
C ILE A 209 1.98 -11.13 12.33
N LEU A 210 1.93 -12.15 11.46
CA LEU A 210 0.92 -13.19 11.53
C LEU A 210 1.31 -14.28 12.52
N THR A 211 0.70 -14.24 13.71
CA THR A 211 1.00 -15.17 14.80
C THR A 211 0.02 -16.35 14.89
N GLY A 212 -1.12 -16.31 14.19
CA GLY A 212 -2.14 -17.36 14.23
C GLY A 212 -3.44 -16.99 13.51
N PRO A 213 -4.53 -17.69 13.86
CA PRO A 213 -5.86 -17.43 13.32
C PRO A 213 -6.29 -15.97 13.50
N ASP A 214 -7.07 -15.48 12.53
CA ASP A 214 -7.72 -14.18 12.68
C ASP A 214 -8.70 -14.21 13.86
N VAL A 215 -8.59 -13.19 14.71
CA VAL A 215 -9.43 -13.06 15.93
C VAL A 215 -10.46 -11.94 15.81
N GLY A 216 -10.60 -11.33 14.63
CA GLY A 216 -11.61 -10.31 14.33
C GLY A 216 -11.42 -9.00 15.10
N VAL A 217 -10.17 -8.60 15.38
CA VAL A 217 -9.89 -7.33 16.05
C VAL A 217 -10.00 -6.19 15.05
N GLU A 218 -10.86 -5.21 15.33
CA GLU A 218 -11.01 -3.98 14.54
C GLU A 218 -9.88 -2.99 14.90
N THR A 219 -8.74 -3.10 14.23
CA THR A 219 -7.66 -2.10 14.27
C THR A 219 -7.48 -1.49 12.89
N LEU A 220 -6.91 -0.27 12.79
CA LEU A 220 -6.55 0.32 11.49
C LEU A 220 -5.35 -0.41 10.87
N TYR A 221 -4.44 -0.87 11.71
CA TYR A 221 -3.24 -1.63 11.33
C TYR A 221 -2.71 -2.40 12.55
N GLN A 222 -1.85 -3.38 12.31
CA GLN A 222 -1.10 -4.06 13.35
C GLN A 222 0.26 -3.38 13.53
N GLU A 223 0.76 -3.31 14.76
CA GLU A 223 2.09 -2.76 15.04
C GLU A 223 3.17 -3.66 14.46
N GLU A 224 4.06 -3.08 13.66
CA GLU A 224 5.11 -3.77 12.93
C GLU A 224 6.51 -3.41 13.46
N SER A 225 7.40 -4.41 13.50
CA SER A 225 8.81 -4.16 13.77
C SER A 225 9.52 -3.73 12.48
N ILE A 226 9.78 -2.44 12.34
CA ILE A 226 10.37 -1.84 11.13
C ILE A 226 11.85 -1.51 11.37
N THR A 227 12.71 -1.92 10.44
CA THR A 227 14.14 -1.56 10.44
C THR A 227 14.63 -1.20 9.04
N PRO A 228 15.60 -0.29 8.89
CA PRO A 228 16.24 -0.03 7.59
C PRO A 228 16.85 -1.31 7.01
N ARG A 229 16.76 -1.47 5.69
CA ARG A 229 17.32 -2.62 4.97
C ARG A 229 18.02 -2.20 3.69
N THR A 230 19.14 -2.84 3.38
CA THR A 230 19.70 -2.84 2.04
C THR A 230 19.16 -4.06 1.28
N PRO A 231 18.34 -3.87 0.23
CA PRO A 231 17.79 -4.98 -0.52
C PRO A 231 18.89 -5.69 -1.31
N SER A 232 18.76 -7.00 -1.49
CA SER A 232 19.63 -7.78 -2.36
C SER A 232 19.48 -7.36 -3.83
N PRO A 233 20.45 -7.67 -4.71
CA PRO A 233 20.30 -7.43 -6.15
C PRO A 233 19.05 -8.09 -6.76
N ALA A 234 18.69 -9.30 -6.31
CA ALA A 234 17.49 -10.00 -6.79
C ALA A 234 16.19 -9.31 -6.37
N GLU A 235 16.11 -8.86 -5.12
CA GLU A 235 14.95 -8.07 -4.63
C GLU A 235 14.83 -6.76 -5.42
N ARG A 236 15.96 -6.11 -5.69
CA ARG A 236 15.99 -4.87 -6.45
C ARG A 236 15.54 -5.06 -7.90
N ASP A 237 16.07 -6.10 -8.58
CA ASP A 237 15.69 -6.45 -9.95
C ASP A 237 14.18 -6.77 -10.03
N LEU A 238 13.68 -7.59 -9.09
CA LEU A 238 12.25 -7.93 -9.08
C LEU A 238 11.38 -6.69 -8.90
N ALA A 239 11.69 -5.80 -7.97
CA ALA A 239 10.92 -4.57 -7.76
C ALA A 239 10.92 -3.65 -8.98
N GLU A 240 12.07 -3.52 -9.68
CA GLU A 240 12.16 -2.77 -10.95
C GLU A 240 11.30 -3.41 -12.06
N ARG A 241 11.29 -4.74 -12.15
CA ARG A 241 10.45 -5.49 -13.10
C ARG A 241 8.95 -5.32 -12.78
N VAL A 242 8.59 -5.31 -11.50
CA VAL A 242 7.21 -5.02 -11.05
C VAL A 242 6.77 -3.66 -11.56
N LEU A 243 7.56 -2.60 -11.32
CA LEU A 243 7.21 -1.26 -11.77
C LEU A 243 7.13 -1.14 -13.29
N ALA A 244 7.96 -1.88 -14.03
CA ALA A 244 7.92 -1.93 -15.50
C ALA A 244 6.69 -2.70 -16.02
N ALA A 245 6.12 -3.62 -15.24
CA ALA A 245 4.95 -4.42 -15.60
C ALA A 245 3.61 -3.74 -15.26
N LEU A 246 3.61 -2.63 -14.50
CA LEU A 246 2.40 -1.89 -14.17
C LEU A 246 1.69 -1.39 -15.46
N PRO A 247 0.35 -1.29 -15.46
CA PRO A 247 -0.39 -0.73 -16.61
C PRO A 247 -0.31 0.82 -16.68
N PHE A 248 0.52 1.43 -15.86
CA PHE A 248 0.67 2.88 -15.71
C PHE A 248 2.10 3.31 -16.02
N ASP A 249 2.25 4.55 -16.51
CA ASP A 249 3.58 5.14 -16.63
C ASP A 249 4.21 5.31 -15.24
N ARG A 250 5.34 4.66 -15.04
CA ARG A 250 6.11 4.73 -13.81
C ARG A 250 6.47 6.17 -13.40
N ALA A 251 6.80 7.03 -14.37
CA ALA A 251 7.11 8.44 -14.11
C ALA A 251 5.87 9.21 -13.63
N GLY A 252 4.68 8.75 -13.97
CA GLY A 252 3.40 9.27 -13.48
C GLY A 252 3.13 8.96 -12.01
N LEU A 253 3.80 7.99 -11.38
CA LEU A 253 3.58 7.64 -9.99
C LEU A 253 4.39 8.55 -9.06
N LEU A 254 3.72 9.16 -8.07
CA LEU A 254 4.40 9.94 -7.05
C LEU A 254 5.19 9.03 -6.09
N TYR A 255 4.61 7.89 -5.75
CA TYR A 255 5.23 6.86 -4.91
C TYR A 255 4.73 5.47 -5.30
N ALA A 256 5.52 4.49 -4.94
CA ALA A 256 5.16 3.07 -4.95
C ALA A 256 5.92 2.34 -3.85
N ARG A 257 5.31 1.29 -3.28
CA ARG A 257 5.97 0.33 -2.41
C ARG A 257 5.79 -1.06 -3.00
N VAL A 258 6.88 -1.81 -3.09
CA VAL A 258 6.87 -3.21 -3.54
C VAL A 258 7.31 -4.07 -2.38
N ASP A 259 6.43 -4.94 -1.90
CA ASP A 259 6.64 -5.80 -0.75
C ASP A 259 6.97 -7.22 -1.21
N LEU A 260 8.10 -7.75 -0.75
CA LEU A 260 8.69 -9.00 -1.19
C LEU A 260 8.89 -9.96 -0.02
N LEU A 261 8.57 -11.23 -0.26
CA LEU A 261 8.88 -12.33 0.66
C LEU A 261 9.98 -13.21 0.09
N PRO A 262 10.87 -13.77 0.94
CA PRO A 262 11.82 -14.80 0.52
C PRO A 262 11.08 -16.13 0.32
N THR A 263 11.50 -16.89 -0.68
CA THR A 263 11.12 -18.30 -0.84
C THR A 263 12.18 -19.22 -0.24
N PRO A 264 11.90 -20.52 -0.03
CA PRO A 264 12.91 -21.49 0.41
C PRO A 264 14.13 -21.62 -0.50
N SER A 265 14.02 -21.25 -1.78
CA SER A 265 15.18 -21.18 -2.70
C SER A 265 16.02 -19.92 -2.49
N GLY A 266 15.53 -18.94 -1.71
CA GLY A 266 16.15 -17.63 -1.54
C GLY A 266 15.75 -16.60 -2.59
N ASP A 267 14.96 -16.98 -3.61
CA ASP A 267 14.45 -16.04 -4.60
C ASP A 267 13.29 -15.22 -4.01
N PRO A 268 13.21 -13.91 -4.27
CA PRO A 268 12.11 -13.10 -3.81
C PRO A 268 10.84 -13.32 -4.65
N VAL A 269 9.67 -13.22 -4.01
CA VAL A 269 8.35 -13.19 -4.65
C VAL A 269 7.56 -12.00 -4.15
N VAL A 270 6.68 -11.44 -4.99
CA VAL A 270 5.83 -10.32 -4.63
C VAL A 270 4.68 -10.79 -3.76
N ILE A 271 4.50 -10.17 -2.60
CA ILE A 271 3.32 -10.34 -1.75
C ILE A 271 2.31 -9.22 -1.97
N GLU A 272 2.79 -8.01 -2.23
CA GLU A 272 1.95 -6.83 -2.41
C GLU A 272 2.67 -5.73 -3.19
N VAL A 273 1.88 -4.87 -3.86
CA VAL A 273 2.31 -3.61 -4.45
C VAL A 273 1.36 -2.53 -3.97
N GLU A 274 1.87 -1.50 -3.32
CA GLU A 274 1.05 -0.42 -2.81
C GLU A 274 1.32 0.89 -3.56
N LEU A 275 0.27 1.38 -4.22
CA LEU A 275 0.28 2.63 -4.98
C LEU A 275 -0.72 3.65 -4.43
N THR A 276 -1.57 3.25 -3.46
CA THR A 276 -2.66 4.08 -2.93
C THR A 276 -2.28 4.77 -1.63
N GLU A 277 -2.05 4.01 -0.55
CA GLU A 277 -1.87 4.54 0.81
C GLU A 277 -0.70 3.89 1.57
N PRO A 278 0.44 3.59 0.93
CA PRO A 278 1.53 2.92 1.62
C PRO A 278 2.07 3.76 2.77
N SER A 279 2.35 3.14 3.91
CA SER A 279 3.34 3.69 4.81
C SER A 279 4.67 3.78 4.06
N LEU A 280 5.24 4.97 3.98
CA LEU A 280 6.47 5.22 3.23
C LEU A 280 7.72 5.13 4.10
N PHE A 281 7.54 4.94 5.41
CA PHE A 281 8.64 4.80 6.36
C PHE A 281 9.71 5.89 6.20
N LEU A 282 9.24 7.13 6.02
CA LEU A 282 10.09 8.29 5.70
C LEU A 282 11.14 8.56 6.77
N THR A 283 10.81 8.28 8.02
CA THR A 283 11.70 8.48 9.17
C THR A 283 12.83 7.45 9.25
N THR A 284 12.74 6.33 8.51
CA THR A 284 13.75 5.27 8.54
C THR A 284 14.94 5.51 7.61
N ALA A 285 14.85 6.49 6.70
CA ALA A 285 15.88 6.75 5.72
C ALA A 285 16.20 8.24 5.61
N GLU A 286 17.48 8.60 5.77
CA GLU A 286 17.96 9.97 5.68
C GLU A 286 17.51 10.65 4.38
N GLY A 287 16.92 11.84 4.50
CA GLY A 287 16.46 12.65 3.39
C GLY A 287 15.23 12.10 2.64
N ALA A 288 14.56 11.04 3.11
CA ALA A 288 13.37 10.52 2.45
C ALA A 288 12.19 11.52 2.48
N PRO A 289 11.90 12.21 3.59
CA PRO A 289 10.89 13.27 3.60
C PRO A 289 11.19 14.37 2.56
N ASP A 290 12.45 14.78 2.42
CA ASP A 290 12.87 15.81 1.46
C ASP A 290 12.75 15.34 0.01
N ARG A 291 13.03 14.06 -0.26
CA ARG A 291 12.82 13.47 -1.61
C ARG A 291 11.35 13.50 -2.01
N LEU A 292 10.46 13.09 -1.10
CA LEU A 292 9.02 13.11 -1.37
C LEU A 292 8.50 14.55 -1.49
N ALA A 293 8.92 15.46 -0.61
CA ALA A 293 8.53 16.87 -0.67
C ALA A 293 8.96 17.53 -1.99
N ARG A 294 10.16 17.24 -2.48
CA ARG A 294 10.62 17.72 -3.80
C ARG A 294 9.79 17.15 -4.93
N ALA A 295 9.52 15.84 -4.92
CA ALA A 295 8.69 15.20 -5.93
C ALA A 295 7.27 15.80 -6.00
N ILE A 296 6.69 16.14 -4.85
CA ILE A 296 5.40 16.86 -4.76
C ILE A 296 5.53 18.28 -5.35
N ALA A 297 6.57 19.03 -4.97
CA ALA A 297 6.80 20.39 -5.46
C ALA A 297 7.04 20.43 -6.99
N ASP A 298 7.77 19.45 -7.53
CA ASP A 298 8.02 19.35 -8.98
C ASP A 298 6.71 19.13 -9.75
N ARG A 299 5.78 18.29 -9.24
CA ARG A 299 4.44 18.11 -9.84
C ARG A 299 3.61 19.39 -9.85
N LEU A 300 3.72 20.23 -8.83
CA LEU A 300 3.02 21.52 -8.77
C LEU A 300 3.52 22.51 -9.81
N THR A 301 4.77 22.37 -10.27
CA THR A 301 5.41 23.27 -11.25
C THR A 301 5.41 22.70 -12.67
N GLY A 302 4.86 21.49 -12.89
CA GLY A 302 4.87 20.81 -14.20
C GLY A 302 6.27 20.35 -14.63
N ARG A 303 7.20 20.19 -13.68
CA ARG A 303 8.52 19.61 -13.88
C ARG A 303 8.45 18.12 -13.52
N SER A 304 8.00 17.30 -14.44
CA SER A 304 8.03 15.84 -14.35
C SER A 304 9.14 15.27 -15.21
#